data_2c5c95e8438ea24914fa9af26e45a843
#
_entry.id   2c5c95e8438ea24914fa9af26e45a843
#
_cell.length_a   1.000
_cell.length_b   1.000
_cell.length_c   1.000
_cell.angle_alpha   90.00
_cell.angle_beta   90.00
_cell.angle_gamma   90.00
#
_symmetry.space_group_name_H-M   'P 1'
#
loop_
_entity.id
_entity.type
_entity.pdbx_description
1 polymer ?
#
loop_
_entity_poly.entity_id
_entity_poly.type
_entity_poly.pdbx_seq_one_letter_code
_entity_poly.pdbx_strand_id
1 'polypeptide(L)'
;MKIQITKGKIPKAERVVIYGPEGIGKSTFASQFPDPLFIDTEGSTNELDVKRLPPPLEWNHIVEEISYVINDPSCCKTLVIDTVDWCEKLCVEYIVAKADASTPGKRITSIEDFGYGKGYTRLAEEFKGFLDALSAVSDLGINVVLTAHAQMRKFERPDESGAYDRWELKLEKKDCPLIKEWATMVLFANYDIVVVKDSNNHAKAHGGQRVMYTTHHPCWDAKNRKGMPEKMPFSYESIAEYIRPDVTTSDTAALSLPIDYAKVEDNPFM
;
A
#
# COMPACT_ATOMS: atom_id res chain seq x y z
N MET A 1 32.80 13.00 -2.98
CA MET A 1 31.92 11.83 -2.86
C MET A 1 32.75 10.57 -3.11
N LYS A 2 32.85 9.61 -2.17
CA LYS A 2 33.50 8.32 -2.43
C LYS A 2 32.45 7.39 -3.05
N ILE A 3 32.67 6.93 -4.27
CA ILE A 3 31.80 5.96 -4.94
C ILE A 3 32.14 4.59 -4.37
N GLN A 4 31.13 3.90 -3.82
CA GLN A 4 31.26 2.54 -3.31
C GLN A 4 30.46 1.58 -4.20
N ILE A 5 31.13 0.54 -4.69
CA ILE A 5 30.49 -0.51 -5.51
C ILE A 5 30.08 -1.64 -4.59
N THR A 6 28.82 -2.02 -4.62
CA THR A 6 28.27 -3.17 -3.87
C THR A 6 27.92 -4.31 -4.83
N LYS A 7 28.01 -5.56 -4.35
CA LYS A 7 27.66 -6.78 -5.11
C LYS A 7 26.85 -7.71 -4.20
N GLY A 8 25.84 -8.37 -4.78
CA GLY A 8 25.02 -9.36 -4.08
C GLY A 8 23.65 -8.83 -3.67
N LYS A 9 22.92 -9.63 -2.88
CA LYS A 9 21.60 -9.24 -2.36
C LYS A 9 21.80 -8.29 -1.17
N ILE A 10 21.12 -7.17 -1.21
CA ILE A 10 21.10 -6.20 -0.12
C ILE A 10 19.87 -6.47 0.72
N PRO A 11 20.02 -6.87 2.01
CA PRO A 11 18.90 -7.02 2.92
C PRO A 11 18.23 -5.66 3.16
N LYS A 12 16.92 -5.59 2.97
CA LYS A 12 16.09 -4.43 3.30
C LYS A 12 14.78 -4.91 3.89
N ALA A 13 14.15 -4.05 4.69
CA ALA A 13 12.78 -4.26 5.14
C ALA A 13 11.82 -4.32 3.92
N GLU A 14 10.74 -5.07 4.07
CA GLU A 14 9.83 -5.34 2.98
C GLU A 14 8.74 -4.26 2.89
N ARG A 15 8.36 -3.93 1.67
CA ARG A 15 7.24 -3.05 1.34
C ARG A 15 6.16 -3.91 0.69
N VAL A 16 5.18 -4.29 1.48
CA VAL A 16 4.14 -5.26 1.10
C VAL A 16 2.83 -4.53 0.87
N VAL A 17 2.20 -4.78 -0.25
CA VAL A 17 0.83 -4.34 -0.55
C VAL A 17 -0.06 -5.56 -0.61
N ILE A 18 -1.15 -5.57 0.15
CA ILE A 18 -2.14 -6.64 0.19
C ILE A 18 -3.48 -6.04 -0.17
N TYR A 19 -4.09 -6.50 -1.25
CA TYR A 19 -5.40 -6.02 -1.63
C TYR A 19 -6.37 -7.18 -1.93
N GLY A 20 -7.64 -6.93 -1.75
CA GLY A 20 -8.66 -7.94 -1.96
C GLY A 20 -10.06 -7.44 -1.55
N PRO A 21 -11.10 -8.26 -1.76
CA PRO A 21 -12.46 -7.90 -1.39
C PRO A 21 -12.60 -7.62 0.10
N GLU A 22 -13.67 -6.92 0.46
CA GLU A 22 -14.06 -6.68 1.84
C GLU A 22 -14.27 -8.00 2.59
N GLY A 23 -13.89 -8.05 3.87
CA GLY A 23 -14.07 -9.24 4.72
C GLY A 23 -13.12 -10.41 4.41
N ILE A 24 -12.19 -10.33 3.45
CA ILE A 24 -11.25 -11.41 3.16
C ILE A 24 -10.24 -11.67 4.30
N GLY A 25 -10.04 -10.71 5.22
CA GLY A 25 -9.15 -10.82 6.37
C GLY A 25 -7.80 -10.11 6.20
N LYS A 26 -7.75 -9.01 5.46
CA LYS A 26 -6.52 -8.22 5.23
C LYS A 26 -5.91 -7.70 6.53
N SER A 27 -6.71 -7.07 7.40
CA SER A 27 -6.27 -6.55 8.71
C SER A 27 -5.74 -7.67 9.61
N THR A 28 -6.44 -8.82 9.66
CA THR A 28 -6.01 -10.01 10.38
C THR A 28 -4.69 -10.58 9.84
N PHE A 29 -4.51 -10.58 8.51
CA PHE A 29 -3.24 -10.99 7.90
C PHE A 29 -2.11 -10.03 8.28
N ALA A 30 -2.34 -8.73 8.21
CA ALA A 30 -1.36 -7.71 8.56
C ALA A 30 -1.00 -7.73 10.05
N SER A 31 -1.93 -8.11 10.94
CA SER A 31 -1.69 -8.21 12.39
C SER A 31 -0.71 -9.33 12.77
N GLN A 32 -0.45 -10.27 11.87
CA GLN A 32 0.46 -11.39 12.11
C GLN A 32 1.93 -11.08 11.76
N PHE A 33 2.20 -9.91 11.19
CA PHE A 33 3.57 -9.46 10.94
C PHE A 33 4.34 -9.21 12.26
N PRO A 34 5.68 -9.23 12.24
CA PRO A 34 6.49 -8.97 13.42
C PRO A 34 6.19 -7.60 14.05
N ASP A 35 5.80 -7.57 15.32
CA ASP A 35 5.55 -6.38 16.14
C ASP A 35 4.83 -5.26 15.37
N PRO A 36 3.57 -5.48 14.91
CA PRO A 36 2.86 -4.56 14.05
C PRO A 36 2.33 -3.34 14.82
N LEU A 37 2.50 -2.15 14.24
CA LEU A 37 1.89 -0.90 14.67
C LEU A 37 0.97 -0.40 13.57
N PHE A 38 -0.30 -0.17 13.88
CA PHE A 38 -1.31 0.22 12.91
C PHE A 38 -1.55 1.73 12.90
N ILE A 39 -1.63 2.30 11.70
CA ILE A 39 -2.35 3.51 11.37
C ILE A 39 -3.67 3.05 10.77
N ASP A 40 -4.74 3.06 11.58
CA ASP A 40 -6.07 2.56 11.20
C ASP A 40 -6.92 3.69 10.67
N THR A 41 -7.00 3.82 9.34
CA THR A 41 -7.74 4.88 8.66
C THR A 41 -9.23 4.56 8.48
N GLU A 42 -9.63 3.30 8.67
CA GLU A 42 -10.99 2.81 8.45
C GLU A 42 -11.73 2.51 9.76
N GLY A 43 -11.01 2.35 10.89
CA GLY A 43 -11.59 1.93 12.16
C GLY A 43 -11.88 0.43 12.24
N SER A 44 -11.19 -0.39 11.44
CA SER A 44 -11.46 -1.82 11.28
C SER A 44 -10.72 -2.71 12.30
N THR A 45 -9.79 -2.16 13.08
CA THR A 45 -8.89 -2.93 13.95
C THR A 45 -9.39 -3.13 15.38
N ASN A 46 -10.58 -2.62 15.75
CA ASN A 46 -11.08 -2.64 17.13
C ASN A 46 -11.16 -4.04 17.77
N GLU A 47 -11.40 -5.07 16.97
CA GLU A 47 -11.46 -6.48 17.40
C GLU A 47 -10.11 -7.21 17.29
N LEU A 48 -9.02 -6.50 16.97
CA LEU A 48 -7.68 -7.08 16.88
C LEU A 48 -6.85 -6.68 18.10
N ASP A 49 -6.10 -7.62 18.65
CA ASP A 49 -5.09 -7.34 19.68
C ASP A 49 -3.78 -6.88 19.04
N VAL A 50 -3.71 -5.57 18.74
CA VAL A 50 -2.58 -4.94 18.05
C VAL A 50 -2.27 -3.57 18.64
N LYS A 51 -1.03 -3.14 18.49
CA LYS A 51 -0.66 -1.73 18.72
C LYS A 51 -1.26 -0.86 17.62
N ARG A 52 -1.81 0.29 17.99
CA ARG A 52 -2.31 1.28 17.03
C ARG A 52 -2.00 2.69 17.48
N LEU A 53 -1.77 3.57 16.52
CA LEU A 53 -1.72 5.01 16.71
C LEU A 53 -3.15 5.57 16.82
N PRO A 54 -3.35 6.79 17.29
CA PRO A 54 -4.68 7.43 17.30
C PRO A 54 -5.32 7.35 15.90
N PRO A 55 -6.64 7.18 15.75
CA PRO A 55 -7.26 7.15 14.44
C PRO A 55 -7.07 8.50 13.72
N PRO A 56 -6.47 8.53 12.53
CA PRO A 56 -6.24 9.76 11.79
C PRO A 56 -7.57 10.33 11.27
N LEU A 57 -7.84 11.59 11.58
CA LEU A 57 -9.05 12.29 11.14
C LEU A 57 -8.82 13.14 9.88
N GLU A 58 -7.56 13.41 9.56
CA GLU A 58 -7.13 14.17 8.40
C GLU A 58 -5.75 13.73 7.93
N TRP A 59 -5.37 14.16 6.72
CA TRP A 59 -4.11 13.79 6.10
C TRP A 59 -2.86 14.12 6.93
N ASN A 60 -2.86 15.28 7.57
CA ASN A 60 -1.73 15.71 8.40
C ASN A 60 -1.47 14.76 9.58
N HIS A 61 -2.52 14.17 10.18
CA HIS A 61 -2.34 13.17 11.25
C HIS A 61 -1.56 11.95 10.75
N ILE A 62 -1.83 11.47 9.51
CA ILE A 62 -1.09 10.35 8.92
C ILE A 62 0.39 10.73 8.73
N VAL A 63 0.67 11.94 8.27
CA VAL A 63 2.04 12.45 8.09
C VAL A 63 2.77 12.54 9.43
N GLU A 64 2.10 13.05 10.47
CA GLU A 64 2.65 13.15 11.83
C GLU A 64 2.92 11.77 12.43
N GLU A 65 2.02 10.80 12.23
CA GLU A 65 2.17 9.43 12.72
C GLU A 65 3.33 8.69 12.04
N ILE A 66 3.51 8.85 10.73
CA ILE A 66 4.68 8.34 10.02
C ILE A 66 5.96 8.99 10.54
N SER A 67 5.92 10.31 10.76
CA SER A 67 7.05 11.06 11.32
C SER A 67 7.40 10.59 12.74
N TYR A 68 6.40 10.26 13.56
CA TYR A 68 6.62 9.65 14.88
C TYR A 68 7.41 8.34 14.77
N VAL A 69 7.01 7.44 13.85
CA VAL A 69 7.72 6.15 13.63
C VAL A 69 9.16 6.38 13.12
N ILE A 70 9.39 7.36 12.26
CA ILE A 70 10.74 7.73 11.79
C ILE A 70 11.62 8.21 12.95
N ASN A 71 11.05 9.00 13.88
CA ASN A 71 11.77 9.56 15.02
C ASN A 71 12.01 8.55 16.16
N ASP A 72 11.14 7.53 16.28
CA ASP A 72 11.30 6.41 17.23
C ASP A 72 11.19 5.06 16.51
N PRO A 73 12.24 4.62 15.79
CA PRO A 73 12.22 3.34 15.06
C PRO A 73 12.12 2.10 15.96
N SER A 74 12.24 2.26 17.28
CA SER A 74 12.10 1.16 18.22
C SER A 74 10.65 0.83 18.57
N CYS A 75 9.69 1.66 18.19
CA CYS A 75 8.27 1.51 18.52
C CYS A 75 7.60 0.30 17.85
N CYS A 76 8.14 -0.19 16.72
CA CYS A 76 7.60 -1.34 16.00
C CYS A 76 8.65 -1.99 15.06
N LYS A 77 8.34 -3.20 14.57
CA LYS A 77 9.08 -3.87 13.49
C LYS A 77 8.33 -3.83 12.16
N THR A 78 7.06 -3.50 12.19
CA THR A 78 6.19 -3.38 11.01
C THR A 78 5.21 -2.23 11.21
N LEU A 79 5.21 -1.28 10.27
CA LEU A 79 4.19 -0.25 10.18
C LEU A 79 3.10 -0.72 9.20
N VAL A 80 1.85 -0.72 9.65
CA VAL A 80 0.69 -1.12 8.85
C VAL A 80 -0.21 0.09 8.60
N ILE A 81 -0.53 0.37 7.34
CA ILE A 81 -1.58 1.34 6.95
C ILE A 81 -2.83 0.55 6.54
N ASP A 82 -3.90 0.65 7.29
CA ASP A 82 -5.15 -0.11 7.10
C ASP A 82 -6.36 0.82 7.04
N THR A 83 -6.81 1.21 5.84
CA THR A 83 -6.39 0.87 4.48
C THR A 83 -5.88 2.08 3.71
N VAL A 84 -5.04 1.85 2.71
CA VAL A 84 -4.44 2.92 1.92
C VAL A 84 -5.45 3.64 1.01
N ASP A 85 -6.56 3.01 0.64
CA ASP A 85 -7.64 3.64 -0.13
C ASP A 85 -8.47 4.61 0.73
N TRP A 86 -8.59 4.39 2.04
CA TRP A 86 -9.12 5.39 2.97
C TRP A 86 -8.10 6.51 3.22
N CYS A 87 -6.82 6.17 3.30
CA CYS A 87 -5.74 7.13 3.36
C CYS A 87 -5.77 8.09 2.15
N GLU A 88 -5.99 7.58 0.92
CA GLU A 88 -6.15 8.39 -0.28
C GLU A 88 -7.32 9.37 -0.21
N LYS A 89 -8.45 8.98 0.39
CA LYS A 89 -9.59 9.89 0.59
C LYS A 89 -9.22 11.08 1.46
N LEU A 90 -8.53 10.86 2.58
CA LEU A 90 -8.05 11.94 3.44
C LEU A 90 -7.07 12.87 2.71
N CYS A 91 -6.24 12.32 1.83
CA CYS A 91 -5.36 13.09 0.95
C CYS A 91 -6.16 13.97 -0.03
N VAL A 92 -7.21 13.43 -0.65
CA VAL A 92 -8.10 14.20 -1.54
C VAL A 92 -8.75 15.35 -0.79
N GLU A 93 -9.31 15.10 0.39
CA GLU A 93 -9.95 16.13 1.24
C GLU A 93 -8.96 17.24 1.60
N TYR A 94 -7.75 16.89 1.99
CA TYR A 94 -6.67 17.84 2.28
C TYR A 94 -6.34 18.73 1.08
N ILE A 95 -6.14 18.15 -0.10
CA ILE A 95 -5.80 18.88 -1.32
C ILE A 95 -6.92 19.85 -1.72
N VAL A 96 -8.17 19.40 -1.62
CA VAL A 96 -9.35 20.24 -1.91
C VAL A 96 -9.43 21.40 -0.94
N ALA A 97 -9.33 21.16 0.38
CA ALA A 97 -9.38 22.21 1.39
C ALA A 97 -8.24 23.24 1.23
N LYS A 98 -7.02 22.78 0.98
CA LYS A 98 -5.85 23.63 0.74
C LYS A 98 -6.03 24.52 -0.50
N ALA A 99 -6.63 23.97 -1.57
CA ALA A 99 -6.88 24.72 -2.79
C ALA A 99 -8.01 25.73 -2.63
N ASP A 100 -9.10 25.40 -1.94
CA ASP A 100 -10.21 26.32 -1.66
C ASP A 100 -9.72 27.54 -0.85
N ALA A 101 -8.93 27.30 0.20
CA ALA A 101 -8.33 28.34 1.01
C ALA A 101 -7.35 29.26 0.25
N SER A 102 -6.65 28.74 -0.78
CA SER A 102 -5.61 29.46 -1.51
C SER A 102 -6.09 30.14 -2.80
N THR A 103 -7.38 29.98 -3.20
CA THR A 103 -7.93 30.51 -4.46
C THR A 103 -9.11 31.44 -4.21
N PRO A 104 -8.86 32.73 -3.87
CA PRO A 104 -9.94 33.70 -3.63
C PRO A 104 -10.90 33.82 -4.83
N GLY A 105 -12.20 33.80 -4.52
CA GLY A 105 -13.25 33.98 -5.53
C GLY A 105 -13.61 32.76 -6.39
N LYS A 106 -12.92 31.63 -6.18
CA LYS A 106 -13.28 30.33 -6.79
C LYS A 106 -13.44 29.30 -5.68
N ARG A 107 -14.62 28.75 -5.53
CA ARG A 107 -14.87 27.66 -4.58
C ARG A 107 -14.39 26.33 -5.19
N ILE A 108 -13.56 25.62 -4.45
CA ILE A 108 -13.05 24.27 -4.81
C ILE A 108 -13.70 23.30 -3.80
N THR A 109 -14.57 22.43 -4.27
CA THR A 109 -15.30 21.47 -3.43
C THR A 109 -15.03 20.03 -3.75
N SER A 110 -14.40 19.78 -4.91
CA SER A 110 -14.02 18.45 -5.36
C SER A 110 -12.69 18.49 -6.12
N ILE A 111 -12.10 17.32 -6.34
CA ILE A 111 -10.86 17.20 -7.09
C ILE A 111 -11.02 17.56 -8.58
N GLU A 112 -12.24 17.43 -9.11
CA GLU A 112 -12.59 17.80 -10.50
C GLU A 112 -12.61 19.31 -10.72
N ASP A 113 -12.88 20.12 -9.68
CA ASP A 113 -12.95 21.59 -9.74
C ASP A 113 -11.62 22.24 -10.11
N PHE A 114 -10.52 21.52 -9.99
CA PHE A 114 -9.19 21.97 -10.47
C PHE A 114 -9.12 22.09 -11.99
N GLY A 115 -9.99 21.38 -12.70
CA GLY A 115 -10.06 21.36 -14.16
C GLY A 115 -8.89 20.64 -14.84
N TYR A 116 -9.16 20.12 -16.02
CA TYR A 116 -8.14 19.44 -16.87
C TYR A 116 -7.31 18.35 -16.17
N GLY A 117 -7.88 17.67 -15.16
CA GLY A 117 -7.21 16.61 -14.43
C GLY A 117 -6.06 17.07 -13.51
N LYS A 118 -5.89 18.38 -13.27
CA LYS A 118 -4.83 18.93 -12.41
C LYS A 118 -4.97 18.48 -10.96
N GLY A 119 -6.19 18.29 -10.44
CA GLY A 119 -6.43 17.77 -9.11
C GLY A 119 -5.80 16.38 -8.92
N TYR A 120 -6.00 15.47 -9.85
CA TYR A 120 -5.39 14.14 -9.84
C TYR A 120 -3.86 14.14 -10.02
N THR A 121 -3.31 15.18 -10.62
CA THR A 121 -1.85 15.34 -10.69
C THR A 121 -1.30 15.76 -9.32
N ARG A 122 -1.98 16.70 -8.64
CA ARG A 122 -1.60 17.10 -7.28
C ARG A 122 -1.76 15.96 -6.28
N LEU A 123 -2.81 15.14 -6.42
CA LEU A 123 -2.99 13.94 -5.62
C LEU A 123 -1.79 13.00 -5.78
N ALA A 124 -1.39 12.71 -7.01
CA ALA A 124 -0.25 11.84 -7.26
C ALA A 124 1.09 12.41 -6.75
N GLU A 125 1.27 13.73 -6.79
CA GLU A 125 2.44 14.40 -6.19
C GLU A 125 2.46 14.26 -4.68
N GLU A 126 1.34 14.52 -3.99
CA GLU A 126 1.20 14.38 -2.54
C GLU A 126 1.37 12.93 -2.12
N PHE A 127 0.74 12.00 -2.86
CA PHE A 127 0.81 10.57 -2.60
C PHE A 127 2.23 10.00 -2.82
N LYS A 128 2.97 10.57 -3.78
CA LYS A 128 4.39 10.25 -3.94
C LYS A 128 5.20 10.64 -2.71
N GLY A 129 4.96 11.82 -2.13
CA GLY A 129 5.59 12.25 -0.89
C GLY A 129 5.30 11.29 0.27
N PHE A 130 4.07 10.81 0.40
CA PHE A 130 3.69 9.77 1.36
C PHE A 130 4.49 8.46 1.15
N LEU A 131 4.63 7.98 -0.09
CA LEU A 131 5.43 6.80 -0.39
C LEU A 131 6.93 7.01 -0.13
N ASP A 132 7.43 8.22 -0.33
CA ASP A 132 8.80 8.59 0.00
C ASP A 132 9.04 8.56 1.54
N ALA A 133 8.07 9.05 2.35
CA ALA A 133 8.11 8.94 3.81
C ALA A 133 8.07 7.48 4.28
N LEU A 134 7.21 6.64 3.69
CA LEU A 134 7.19 5.20 3.97
C LEU A 134 8.48 4.48 3.52
N SER A 135 9.15 5.00 2.50
CA SER A 135 10.47 4.50 2.11
C SER A 135 11.52 4.79 3.18
N ALA A 136 11.47 5.98 3.80
CA ALA A 136 12.33 6.32 4.94
C ALA A 136 12.10 5.37 6.13
N VAL A 137 10.84 5.02 6.44
CA VAL A 137 10.51 3.99 7.45
C VAL A 137 11.16 2.65 7.08
N SER A 138 11.02 2.22 5.82
CA SER A 138 11.63 0.97 5.35
C SER A 138 13.16 0.98 5.39
N ASP A 139 13.79 2.13 5.13
CA ASP A 139 15.25 2.29 5.21
C ASP A 139 15.79 2.23 6.65
N LEU A 140 14.93 2.45 7.66
CA LEU A 140 15.22 2.24 9.08
C LEU A 140 15.10 0.75 9.52
N GLY A 141 14.78 -0.15 8.60
CA GLY A 141 14.65 -1.58 8.87
C GLY A 141 13.25 -2.03 9.30
N ILE A 142 12.25 -1.15 9.25
CA ILE A 142 10.87 -1.43 9.59
C ILE A 142 10.11 -1.88 8.35
N ASN A 143 9.45 -3.04 8.39
CA ASN A 143 8.58 -3.47 7.29
C ASN A 143 7.39 -2.51 7.16
N VAL A 144 6.95 -2.27 5.93
CA VAL A 144 5.74 -1.47 5.67
C VAL A 144 4.71 -2.33 4.96
N VAL A 145 3.52 -2.39 5.53
CA VAL A 145 2.39 -3.15 4.99
C VAL A 145 1.25 -2.18 4.69
N LEU A 146 0.83 -2.14 3.43
CA LEU A 146 -0.36 -1.40 3.00
C LEU A 146 -1.45 -2.41 2.69
N THR A 147 -2.57 -2.32 3.38
CA THR A 147 -3.79 -3.02 2.98
C THR A 147 -4.63 -2.13 2.07
N ALA A 148 -5.36 -2.71 1.13
CA ALA A 148 -6.25 -1.99 0.23
C ALA A 148 -7.48 -2.81 -0.13
N HIS A 149 -8.58 -2.16 -0.44
CA HIS A 149 -9.71 -2.80 -1.08
C HIS A 149 -9.41 -3.10 -2.56
N ALA A 150 -10.08 -4.12 -3.07
CA ALA A 150 -10.09 -4.42 -4.49
C ALA A 150 -11.31 -3.78 -5.17
N GLN A 151 -11.15 -3.42 -6.42
CA GLN A 151 -12.25 -3.03 -7.29
C GLN A 151 -12.12 -3.76 -8.63
N MET A 152 -13.24 -3.95 -9.30
CA MET A 152 -13.26 -4.51 -10.65
C MET A 152 -13.30 -3.35 -11.65
N ARG A 153 -12.40 -3.37 -12.62
CA ARG A 153 -12.36 -2.41 -13.72
C ARG A 153 -12.34 -3.12 -15.07
N LYS A 154 -12.96 -2.53 -16.07
CA LYS A 154 -12.80 -2.96 -17.46
C LYS A 154 -11.42 -2.56 -17.96
N PHE A 155 -10.76 -3.51 -18.55
CA PHE A 155 -9.43 -3.37 -19.13
C PHE A 155 -9.45 -3.74 -20.61
N GLU A 156 -8.83 -2.93 -21.44
CA GLU A 156 -8.67 -3.17 -22.87
C GLU A 156 -7.18 -3.25 -23.18
N ARG A 157 -6.79 -4.26 -23.94
CA ARG A 157 -5.44 -4.40 -24.43
C ARG A 157 -5.36 -3.95 -25.87
N PRO A 158 -4.32 -3.18 -26.28
CA PRO A 158 -4.17 -2.73 -27.66
C PRO A 158 -3.94 -3.87 -28.67
N ASP A 159 -3.46 -5.00 -28.20
CA ASP A 159 -3.08 -6.19 -28.96
C ASP A 159 -4.19 -7.27 -29.01
N GLU A 160 -5.31 -7.06 -28.33
CA GLU A 160 -6.43 -8.01 -28.25
C GLU A 160 -7.76 -7.32 -28.55
N SER A 161 -8.71 -8.08 -29.11
CA SER A 161 -10.07 -7.58 -29.33
C SER A 161 -10.95 -7.86 -28.12
N GLY A 162 -11.57 -6.81 -27.58
CA GLY A 162 -12.54 -6.87 -26.50
C GLY A 162 -11.99 -6.45 -25.14
N ALA A 163 -12.91 -5.95 -24.32
CA ALA A 163 -12.65 -5.59 -22.95
C ALA A 163 -12.87 -6.79 -22.02
N TYR A 164 -12.09 -6.91 -20.96
CA TYR A 164 -12.31 -7.89 -19.91
C TYR A 164 -12.26 -7.23 -18.53
N ASP A 165 -12.87 -7.87 -17.54
CA ASP A 165 -12.88 -7.40 -16.17
C ASP A 165 -11.60 -7.83 -15.43
N ARG A 166 -11.04 -6.88 -14.68
CA ARG A 166 -9.79 -7.08 -13.92
C ARG A 166 -9.91 -6.53 -12.51
N TRP A 167 -9.39 -7.27 -11.55
CA TRP A 167 -9.21 -6.82 -10.18
C TRP A 167 -8.00 -5.90 -10.07
N GLU A 168 -8.21 -4.74 -9.49
CA GLU A 168 -7.18 -3.75 -9.20
C GLU A 168 -7.34 -3.19 -7.79
N LEU A 169 -6.30 -2.52 -7.28
CA LEU A 169 -6.41 -1.73 -6.06
C LEU A 169 -7.48 -0.64 -6.25
N LYS A 170 -8.27 -0.39 -5.22
CA LYS A 170 -9.31 0.64 -5.19
C LYS A 170 -8.70 2.01 -4.91
N LEU A 171 -7.89 2.47 -5.83
CA LEU A 171 -7.17 3.73 -5.80
C LEU A 171 -7.37 4.50 -7.11
N GLU A 172 -7.03 5.77 -7.11
CA GLU A 172 -7.01 6.56 -8.31
C GLU A 172 -6.03 6.02 -9.36
N LYS A 173 -6.35 6.28 -10.64
CA LYS A 173 -5.59 5.70 -11.77
C LYS A 173 -4.13 6.09 -11.78
N LYS A 174 -3.78 7.28 -11.25
CA LYS A 174 -2.39 7.75 -11.19
C LYS A 174 -1.64 7.20 -9.99
N ASP A 175 -2.32 6.91 -8.88
CA ASP A 175 -1.71 6.48 -7.62
C ASP A 175 -1.48 4.96 -7.61
N CYS A 176 -2.37 4.20 -8.25
CA CYS A 176 -2.24 2.75 -8.35
C CYS A 176 -0.88 2.28 -8.93
N PRO A 177 -0.34 2.84 -10.04
CA PRO A 177 0.99 2.51 -10.54
C PRO A 177 2.10 2.87 -9.54
N LEU A 178 2.02 4.04 -8.89
CA LEU A 178 3.03 4.49 -7.93
C LEU A 178 3.21 3.48 -6.79
N ILE A 179 2.12 3.03 -6.18
CA ILE A 179 2.15 2.01 -5.12
C ILE A 179 2.71 0.67 -5.64
N LYS A 180 2.26 0.22 -6.82
CA LYS A 180 2.72 -1.05 -7.40
C LYS A 180 4.22 -1.03 -7.71
N GLU A 181 4.74 0.09 -8.18
CA GLU A 181 6.18 0.26 -8.45
C GLU A 181 6.98 0.32 -7.15
N TRP A 182 6.48 1.06 -6.16
CA TRP A 182 7.10 1.25 -4.85
C TRP A 182 7.20 -0.07 -4.07
N ALA A 183 6.19 -0.93 -4.10
CA ALA A 183 6.13 -2.17 -3.34
C ALA A 183 7.20 -3.18 -3.77
N THR A 184 7.74 -3.97 -2.83
CA THR A 184 8.55 -5.17 -3.13
C THR A 184 7.67 -6.38 -3.45
N MET A 185 6.49 -6.44 -2.83
CA MET A 185 5.46 -7.46 -3.04
C MET A 185 4.08 -6.80 -3.17
N VAL A 186 3.31 -7.24 -4.16
CA VAL A 186 1.88 -6.93 -4.32
C VAL A 186 1.13 -8.25 -4.33
N LEU A 187 0.30 -8.49 -3.34
CA LEU A 187 -0.41 -9.73 -3.12
C LEU A 187 -1.92 -9.49 -3.32
N PHE A 188 -2.52 -10.27 -4.19
CA PHE A 188 -3.97 -10.25 -4.40
C PHE A 188 -4.63 -11.36 -3.60
N ALA A 189 -5.35 -11.01 -2.54
CA ALA A 189 -6.13 -11.94 -1.73
C ALA A 189 -7.53 -12.11 -2.31
N ASN A 190 -7.97 -13.36 -2.49
CA ASN A 190 -9.31 -13.66 -2.98
C ASN A 190 -9.78 -15.04 -2.48
N TYR A 191 -11.04 -15.35 -2.74
CA TYR A 191 -11.57 -16.69 -2.56
C TYR A 191 -11.25 -17.56 -3.79
N ASP A 192 -10.85 -18.80 -3.55
CA ASP A 192 -10.67 -19.80 -4.60
C ASP A 192 -12.03 -20.40 -4.96
N ILE A 193 -12.65 -19.85 -5.99
CA ILE A 193 -13.98 -20.21 -6.44
C ILE A 193 -13.90 -20.86 -7.82
N VAL A 194 -14.50 -22.03 -7.97
CA VAL A 194 -14.69 -22.71 -9.25
C VAL A 194 -16.17 -22.62 -9.61
N VAL A 195 -16.45 -22.08 -10.79
CA VAL A 195 -17.83 -22.06 -11.32
C VAL A 195 -18.03 -23.26 -12.21
N VAL A 196 -18.94 -24.13 -11.81
CA VAL A 196 -19.32 -25.34 -12.57
C VAL A 196 -20.74 -25.16 -13.09
N LYS A 197 -20.97 -25.51 -14.35
CA LYS A 197 -22.32 -25.55 -14.93
C LYS A 197 -22.94 -26.90 -14.65
N ASP A 198 -24.16 -26.88 -14.13
CA ASP A 198 -24.99 -28.11 -13.94
C ASP A 198 -25.54 -28.60 -15.29
N SER A 199 -26.24 -29.76 -15.24
CA SER A 199 -26.84 -30.38 -16.41
C SER A 199 -27.90 -29.50 -17.12
N ASN A 200 -28.41 -28.47 -16.43
CA ASN A 200 -29.36 -27.50 -16.96
C ASN A 200 -28.69 -26.19 -17.39
N ASN A 201 -27.34 -26.18 -17.53
CA ASN A 201 -26.53 -25.01 -17.88
C ASN A 201 -26.58 -23.86 -16.84
N HIS A 202 -27.04 -24.11 -15.61
CA HIS A 202 -26.97 -23.13 -14.53
C HIS A 202 -25.59 -23.12 -13.90
N ALA A 203 -25.01 -21.92 -13.74
CA ALA A 203 -23.74 -21.75 -13.10
C ALA A 203 -23.87 -21.88 -11.57
N LYS A 204 -23.04 -22.73 -10.96
CA LYS A 204 -22.93 -22.89 -9.50
C LYS A 204 -21.49 -22.65 -9.08
N ALA A 205 -21.30 -21.78 -8.09
CA ALA A 205 -19.99 -21.52 -7.50
C ALA A 205 -19.68 -22.53 -6.39
N HIS A 206 -18.51 -23.13 -6.44
CA HIS A 206 -17.96 -24.05 -5.45
C HIS A 206 -16.59 -23.55 -4.99
N GLY A 207 -16.22 -23.82 -3.74
CA GLY A 207 -14.96 -23.40 -3.16
C GLY A 207 -15.17 -22.42 -2.01
N GLY A 208 -14.20 -21.56 -1.76
CA GLY A 208 -14.29 -20.55 -0.69
C GLY A 208 -13.05 -20.52 0.22
N GLN A 209 -12.02 -21.32 -0.09
CA GLN A 209 -10.73 -21.16 0.58
C GLN A 209 -10.13 -19.79 0.24
N ARG A 210 -9.60 -19.13 1.26
CA ARG A 210 -8.87 -17.87 1.07
C ARG A 210 -7.48 -18.16 0.55
N VAL A 211 -7.15 -17.53 -0.57
CA VAL A 211 -5.85 -17.66 -1.24
C VAL A 211 -5.28 -16.28 -1.54
N MET A 212 -3.98 -16.20 -1.76
CA MET A 212 -3.33 -15.03 -2.31
C MET A 212 -2.57 -15.39 -3.58
N TYR A 213 -2.65 -14.52 -4.55
CA TYR A 213 -1.90 -14.58 -5.79
C TYR A 213 -0.71 -13.64 -5.68
N THR A 214 0.47 -14.13 -6.07
CA THR A 214 1.76 -13.45 -5.91
C THR A 214 2.36 -12.99 -7.23
N THR A 215 1.82 -13.47 -8.35
CA THR A 215 2.28 -13.17 -9.70
C THR A 215 1.17 -12.56 -10.54
N HIS A 216 1.59 -11.71 -11.49
CA HIS A 216 0.69 -11.05 -12.42
C HIS A 216 -0.15 -12.05 -13.24
N HIS A 217 -1.41 -11.69 -13.43
CA HIS A 217 -2.36 -12.40 -14.29
C HIS A 217 -3.24 -11.38 -15.04
N PRO A 218 -3.79 -11.67 -16.23
CA PRO A 218 -4.72 -10.74 -16.89
C PRO A 218 -5.85 -10.25 -16.00
N CYS A 219 -6.41 -11.11 -15.15
CA CYS A 219 -7.54 -10.77 -14.27
C CYS A 219 -7.16 -10.04 -12.97
N TRP A 220 -5.86 -9.93 -12.62
CA TRP A 220 -5.41 -9.21 -11.42
C TRP A 220 -3.97 -8.77 -11.50
N ASP A 221 -3.62 -7.74 -10.73
CA ASP A 221 -2.24 -7.35 -10.50
C ASP A 221 -1.67 -8.10 -9.30
N ALA A 222 -0.49 -8.65 -9.46
CA ALA A 222 0.33 -9.14 -8.36
C ALA A 222 1.80 -9.09 -8.75
N LYS A 223 2.68 -9.06 -7.76
CA LYS A 223 4.13 -8.93 -7.97
C LYS A 223 4.87 -9.50 -6.79
N ASN A 224 5.90 -10.28 -7.04
CA ASN A 224 6.90 -10.60 -6.03
C ASN A 224 8.30 -10.60 -6.66
N ARG A 225 9.32 -10.35 -5.84
CA ARG A 225 10.75 -10.40 -6.22
C ARG A 225 11.49 -11.52 -5.47
N LYS A 226 10.75 -12.43 -4.83
CA LYS A 226 11.28 -13.45 -3.94
C LYS A 226 11.21 -14.87 -4.51
N GLY A 227 10.59 -15.04 -5.69
CA GLY A 227 10.37 -16.37 -6.30
C GLY A 227 9.29 -17.18 -5.57
N MET A 228 8.28 -16.50 -5.03
CA MET A 228 7.13 -17.14 -4.39
C MET A 228 6.30 -17.93 -5.40
N PRO A 229 5.64 -19.04 -4.98
CA PRO A 229 4.64 -19.73 -5.80
C PRO A 229 3.53 -18.77 -6.27
N GLU A 230 2.96 -19.01 -7.45
CA GLU A 230 1.93 -18.12 -8.03
C GLU A 230 0.69 -17.96 -7.15
N LYS A 231 0.30 -19.01 -6.44
CA LYS A 231 -0.87 -19.09 -5.56
C LYS A 231 -0.47 -19.75 -4.26
N MET A 232 -0.87 -19.13 -3.15
CA MET A 232 -0.57 -19.61 -1.80
C MET A 232 -1.80 -19.48 -0.90
N PRO A 233 -1.91 -20.26 0.20
CA PRO A 233 -2.90 -19.99 1.24
C PRO A 233 -2.79 -18.55 1.74
N PHE A 234 -3.92 -17.89 1.98
CA PHE A 234 -3.92 -16.54 2.53
C PHE A 234 -3.71 -16.58 4.05
N SER A 235 -2.47 -16.76 4.44
CA SER A 235 -1.98 -16.73 5.82
C SER A 235 -0.58 -16.14 5.88
N TYR A 236 -0.21 -15.55 7.01
CA TYR A 236 1.13 -15.00 7.21
C TYR A 236 2.20 -16.09 7.18
N GLU A 237 1.92 -17.27 7.75
CA GLU A 237 2.86 -18.40 7.76
C GLU A 237 3.33 -18.76 6.34
N SER A 238 2.45 -18.60 5.36
CA SER A 238 2.78 -18.89 3.95
C SER A 238 3.85 -17.95 3.39
N ILE A 239 4.00 -16.74 3.93
CA ILE A 239 4.98 -15.75 3.46
C ILE A 239 6.07 -15.42 4.46
N ALA A 240 6.00 -15.97 5.68
CA ALA A 240 6.92 -15.63 6.76
C ALA A 240 8.41 -15.79 6.38
N GLU A 241 8.75 -16.81 5.62
CA GLU A 241 10.12 -17.06 5.13
C GLU A 241 10.64 -15.97 4.17
N TYR A 242 9.72 -15.24 3.51
CA TYR A 242 10.05 -14.16 2.59
C TYR A 242 10.12 -12.79 3.28
N ILE A 243 9.55 -12.67 4.50
CA ILE A 243 9.61 -11.48 5.33
C ILE A 243 10.84 -11.64 6.24
N ARG A 244 11.81 -10.78 6.10
CA ARG A 244 13.02 -10.87 6.91
C ARG A 244 12.75 -10.37 8.34
N PRO A 245 12.95 -11.21 9.38
CA PRO A 245 12.62 -10.84 10.76
C PRO A 245 13.55 -9.79 11.37
N ASP A 246 14.80 -9.66 10.90
CA ASP A 246 15.85 -8.87 11.56
C ASP A 246 16.78 -8.18 10.52
N VAL A 247 16.32 -7.10 9.93
CA VAL A 247 17.24 -6.11 9.38
C VAL A 247 17.65 -5.23 10.56
N THR A 248 18.78 -5.55 11.19
CA THR A 248 19.29 -4.70 12.28
C THR A 248 19.78 -3.37 11.69
N THR A 249 19.63 -2.29 12.45
CA THR A 249 20.14 -0.95 12.07
C THR A 249 21.65 -0.97 11.74
N SER A 250 22.40 -1.98 12.21
CA SER A 250 23.80 -2.20 11.81
C SER A 250 23.95 -2.61 10.32
N ASP A 251 22.97 -3.32 9.76
CA ASP A 251 23.01 -3.79 8.37
C ASP A 251 22.59 -2.66 7.41
N THR A 252 21.72 -1.74 7.86
CA THR A 252 21.30 -0.57 7.09
C THR A 252 22.27 0.60 7.19
N ALA A 253 22.93 0.82 8.34
CA ALA A 253 23.90 1.90 8.54
C ALA A 253 25.15 1.78 7.64
N ALA A 254 25.47 0.57 7.17
CA ALA A 254 26.54 0.37 6.20
C ALA A 254 26.19 0.80 4.76
N LEU A 255 24.91 1.08 4.48
CA LEU A 255 24.37 1.31 3.13
C LEU A 255 23.69 2.68 2.96
N SER A 256 23.31 3.37 4.03
CA SER A 256 22.71 4.70 4.00
C SER A 256 23.74 5.76 4.34
N LEU A 257 24.11 6.59 3.37
CA LEU A 257 24.54 7.95 3.71
C LEU A 257 23.31 8.63 4.34
N PRO A 258 23.43 9.29 5.50
CA PRO A 258 22.32 10.01 6.09
C PRO A 258 21.88 11.08 5.08
N ILE A 259 20.69 10.93 4.54
CA ILE A 259 19.96 12.03 3.93
C ILE A 259 19.60 12.91 5.11
N ASP A 260 20.23 14.07 5.18
CA ASP A 260 19.98 15.07 6.23
C ASP A 260 18.60 15.71 5.94
N TYR A 261 17.55 15.07 6.40
CA TYR A 261 16.17 15.53 6.25
C TYR A 261 15.91 16.86 6.99
N ALA A 262 16.81 17.27 7.90
CA ALA A 262 16.71 18.55 8.61
C ALA A 262 17.10 19.77 7.75
N LYS A 263 17.65 19.55 6.55
CA LYS A 263 18.07 20.64 5.62
C LYS A 263 17.16 20.84 4.43
N VAL A 264 16.01 20.15 4.38
CA VAL A 264 14.99 20.42 3.38
C VAL A 264 14.11 21.55 3.92
N GLU A 265 14.61 22.80 3.85
CA GLU A 265 13.87 24.01 4.22
C GLU A 265 12.62 24.26 3.35
N ASP A 266 12.41 23.44 2.32
CA ASP A 266 11.21 23.39 1.46
C ASP A 266 10.51 22.02 1.54
N ASN A 267 10.41 21.44 2.73
CA ASN A 267 9.60 20.25 2.90
C ASN A 267 8.11 20.64 2.75
N PRO A 268 7.39 20.17 1.72
CA PRO A 268 5.97 20.45 1.56
C PRO A 268 5.11 19.86 2.69
N PHE A 269 5.73 19.13 3.63
CA PHE A 269 5.12 18.51 4.81
C PHE A 269 5.42 19.27 6.13
N MET A 270 5.94 20.53 6.08
CA MET A 270 5.97 21.45 7.21
C MET A 270 5.10 22.66 6.96
#